data_57dad4dda7efd96a344780675e5fbf8c
#
_entry.id   57dad4dda7efd96a344780675e5fbf8c
#
_cell.length_a   1.000
_cell.length_b   1.000
_cell.length_c   1.000
_cell.angle_alpha   90.00
_cell.angle_beta   90.00
_cell.angle_gamma   90.00
#
_symmetry.space_group_name_H-M   'P 1'
#
loop_
_entity.id
_entity.type
_entity.pdbx_description
1 polymer ?
#
loop_
_entity_poly.entity_id
_entity_poly.type
_entity_poly.pdbx_seq_one_letter_code
_entity_poly.pdbx_strand_id
1 'polypeptide(L)'
;MKKNNLLYVLFGLAILGYGIFTYQFISNQIINYNAYNSKETKITINKPNNINEDGSFVLSNSTITKDFEKKDGVRTYNWYADPYCPDCIRIHEATHEYIEQSLKDGSIQIMFHPLNFTSHKSGEYSLTISAWVSGLADVSQDSEKVYKFMTKIWNNATKEDLKNLTDVSLEEKIVNIANEIGFSKKEVKQVSDNLKGYEFAINQASVNIRRMDKFKELSPKKDKSFFVPFIYGENGKALDGESEKIDSDILGPLKGLVPCSESCH
;
A
#
# COMPACT_ATOMS: atom_id res chain seq x y z
N MET A 1 10.56 -44.95 -33.01
CA MET A 1 9.22 -44.53 -32.50
C MET A 1 9.07 -44.38 -30.96
N LYS A 2 10.10 -44.52 -30.13
CA LYS A 2 9.95 -44.45 -28.65
C LYS A 2 10.24 -43.07 -28.02
N LYS A 3 10.88 -42.14 -28.73
CA LYS A 3 11.24 -40.82 -28.15
C LYS A 3 10.07 -39.83 -28.06
N ASN A 4 9.08 -39.90 -28.91
CA ASN A 4 7.96 -38.97 -28.93
C ASN A 4 6.95 -39.22 -27.80
N ASN A 5 6.77 -40.47 -27.37
CA ASN A 5 5.81 -40.79 -26.30
C ASN A 5 6.22 -40.19 -24.92
N LEU A 6 7.54 -40.13 -24.64
CA LEU A 6 8.04 -39.55 -23.41
C LEU A 6 7.76 -38.03 -23.35
N LEU A 7 7.89 -37.34 -24.48
CA LEU A 7 7.62 -35.90 -24.57
C LEU A 7 6.13 -35.57 -24.29
N TYR A 8 5.21 -36.38 -24.86
CA TYR A 8 3.77 -36.21 -24.61
C TYR A 8 3.38 -36.49 -23.16
N VAL A 9 4.02 -37.49 -22.53
CA VAL A 9 3.79 -37.79 -21.11
C VAL A 9 4.30 -36.65 -20.24
N LEU A 10 5.48 -36.07 -20.48
CA LEU A 10 6.02 -34.93 -19.74
C LEU A 10 5.15 -33.66 -19.93
N PHE A 11 4.66 -33.43 -21.15
CA PHE A 11 3.77 -32.31 -21.43
C PHE A 11 2.41 -32.46 -20.72
N GLY A 12 1.86 -33.68 -20.72
CA GLY A 12 0.64 -34.02 -20.00
C GLY A 12 0.78 -33.82 -18.47
N LEU A 13 1.91 -34.22 -17.89
CA LEU A 13 2.21 -34.01 -16.47
C LEU A 13 2.39 -32.53 -16.11
N ALA A 14 3.00 -31.75 -17.00
CA ALA A 14 3.14 -30.30 -16.82
C ALA A 14 1.79 -29.58 -16.82
N ILE A 15 0.88 -29.96 -17.75
CA ILE A 15 -0.47 -29.40 -17.81
C ILE A 15 -1.28 -29.79 -16.57
N LEU A 16 -1.18 -31.05 -16.12
CA LEU A 16 -1.85 -31.50 -14.90
C LEU A 16 -1.30 -30.80 -13.67
N GLY A 17 0.02 -30.62 -13.56
CA GLY A 17 0.66 -29.89 -12.48
C GLY A 17 0.21 -28.42 -12.42
N TYR A 18 0.15 -27.76 -13.59
CA TYR A 18 -0.35 -26.39 -13.69
C TYR A 18 -1.84 -26.29 -13.35
N GLY A 19 -2.66 -27.24 -13.79
CA GLY A 19 -4.08 -27.31 -13.46
C GLY A 19 -4.33 -27.53 -11.96
N ILE A 20 -3.55 -28.38 -11.29
CA ILE A 20 -3.65 -28.60 -9.85
C ILE A 20 -3.20 -27.35 -9.09
N PHE A 21 -2.13 -26.70 -9.52
CA PHE A 21 -1.63 -25.48 -8.87
C PHE A 21 -2.63 -24.32 -8.99
N THR A 22 -3.20 -24.12 -10.18
CA THR A 22 -4.24 -23.09 -10.39
C THR A 22 -5.51 -23.41 -9.61
N TYR A 23 -5.91 -24.68 -9.55
CA TYR A 23 -7.08 -25.11 -8.77
C TYR A 23 -6.85 -24.89 -7.26
N GLN A 24 -5.70 -25.24 -6.72
CA GLN A 24 -5.37 -25.00 -5.31
C GLN A 24 -5.30 -23.50 -5.01
N PHE A 25 -4.73 -22.70 -5.90
CA PHE A 25 -4.68 -21.25 -5.73
C PHE A 25 -6.08 -20.63 -5.71
N ILE A 26 -6.94 -21.01 -6.66
CA ILE A 26 -8.33 -20.52 -6.73
C ILE A 26 -9.14 -21.05 -5.53
N SER A 27 -8.98 -22.32 -5.14
CA SER A 27 -9.69 -22.88 -4.01
C SER A 27 -9.30 -22.22 -2.69
N ASN A 28 -8.02 -21.91 -2.49
CA ASN A 28 -7.57 -21.17 -1.31
C ASN A 28 -8.12 -19.74 -1.28
N GLN A 29 -8.21 -19.06 -2.44
CA GLN A 29 -8.87 -17.77 -2.54
C GLN A 29 -10.37 -17.85 -2.22
N ILE A 30 -11.05 -18.90 -2.70
CA ILE A 30 -12.47 -19.15 -2.42
C ILE A 30 -12.67 -19.57 -0.95
N ILE A 31 -11.79 -20.38 -0.39
CA ILE A 31 -11.86 -20.80 1.02
C ILE A 31 -11.66 -19.58 1.93
N ASN A 32 -10.70 -18.73 1.65
CA ASN A 32 -10.48 -17.48 2.39
C ASN A 32 -11.68 -16.53 2.23
N TYR A 33 -12.25 -16.41 1.05
CA TYR A 33 -13.47 -15.64 0.81
C TYR A 33 -14.68 -16.23 1.55
N ASN A 34 -14.84 -17.55 1.52
CA ASN A 34 -15.95 -18.24 2.19
C ASN A 34 -15.76 -18.31 3.71
N ALA A 35 -14.54 -18.44 4.21
CA ALA A 35 -14.26 -18.33 5.65
C ALA A 35 -14.57 -16.94 6.18
N TYR A 36 -14.34 -15.92 5.38
CA TYR A 36 -14.72 -14.53 5.68
C TYR A 36 -16.24 -14.32 5.65
N ASN A 37 -16.97 -15.10 4.84
CA ASN A 37 -18.43 -15.02 4.69
C ASN A 37 -19.18 -16.15 5.45
N SER A 38 -18.48 -17.05 6.16
CA SER A 38 -19.14 -18.13 6.89
C SER A 38 -19.99 -17.57 8.03
N LYS A 39 -21.23 -18.06 8.12
CA LYS A 39 -22.25 -17.60 9.07
C LYS A 39 -21.91 -17.76 10.56
N GLU A 40 -20.77 -18.34 10.90
CA GLU A 40 -20.41 -18.67 12.28
C GLU A 40 -19.61 -17.61 13.02
N THR A 41 -19.04 -16.64 12.31
CA THR A 41 -18.54 -15.41 12.92
C THR A 41 -19.13 -14.23 12.17
N LYS A 42 -20.18 -13.63 12.71
CA LYS A 42 -20.55 -12.25 12.37
C LYS A 42 -19.39 -11.36 12.86
N ILE A 43 -18.30 -11.32 12.12
CA ILE A 43 -17.35 -10.23 12.25
C ILE A 43 -18.14 -9.00 11.82
N THR A 44 -18.58 -8.21 12.79
CA THR A 44 -19.16 -6.90 12.49
C THR A 44 -18.00 -6.05 12.00
N ILE A 45 -17.86 -5.98 10.68
CA ILE A 45 -16.90 -5.11 10.04
C ILE A 45 -17.45 -3.70 10.22
N ASN A 46 -16.91 -2.99 11.20
CA ASN A 46 -17.18 -1.57 11.31
C ASN A 46 -16.49 -0.87 10.15
N LYS A 47 -17.27 -0.13 9.35
CA LYS A 47 -16.69 0.69 8.30
C LYS A 47 -15.81 1.78 8.91
N PRO A 48 -14.71 2.16 8.25
CA PRO A 48 -13.94 3.33 8.65
C PRO A 48 -14.82 4.58 8.73
N ASN A 49 -14.59 5.43 9.71
CA ASN A 49 -15.38 6.63 9.93
C ASN A 49 -14.79 7.87 9.23
N ASN A 50 -13.47 8.03 9.32
CA ASN A 50 -12.77 9.26 8.92
C ASN A 50 -11.87 9.06 7.69
N ILE A 51 -11.76 7.85 7.18
CA ILE A 51 -11.05 7.49 5.96
C ILE A 51 -11.99 6.83 4.95
N ASN A 52 -11.52 6.57 3.73
CA ASN A 52 -12.31 5.92 2.69
C ASN A 52 -12.57 4.45 2.99
N GLU A 53 -13.62 3.88 2.40
CA GLU A 53 -13.99 2.48 2.61
C GLU A 53 -12.93 1.47 2.09
N ASP A 54 -12.06 1.90 1.18
CA ASP A 54 -10.92 1.13 0.67
C ASP A 54 -9.65 1.26 1.52
N GLY A 55 -9.73 1.95 2.64
CA GLY A 55 -8.63 2.21 3.56
C GLY A 55 -7.74 3.37 3.17
N SER A 56 -8.00 4.06 2.06
CA SER A 56 -7.23 5.24 1.66
C SER A 56 -7.63 6.49 2.44
N PHE A 57 -6.70 7.44 2.55
CA PHE A 57 -6.89 8.70 3.26
C PHE A 57 -5.95 9.79 2.74
N VAL A 58 -6.31 11.04 2.95
CA VAL A 58 -5.45 12.18 2.61
C VAL A 58 -4.65 12.62 3.83
N LEU A 59 -3.34 12.60 3.68
CA LEU A 59 -2.39 13.29 4.54
C LEU A 59 -2.32 14.76 4.12
N SER A 60 -2.58 15.65 5.04
CA SER A 60 -2.46 17.11 4.82
C SER A 60 -1.81 17.78 6.02
N ASN A 61 -1.75 19.10 6.05
CA ASN A 61 -1.21 19.84 7.19
C ASN A 61 -2.00 19.51 8.47
N SER A 62 -1.39 18.75 9.36
CA SER A 62 -1.89 18.34 10.69
C SER A 62 -3.15 17.48 10.72
N THR A 63 -3.86 17.26 9.61
CA THR A 63 -5.13 16.53 9.59
C THR A 63 -5.18 15.43 8.56
N ILE A 64 -6.04 14.44 8.83
CA ILE A 64 -6.41 13.39 7.87
C ILE A 64 -7.84 13.64 7.42
N THR A 65 -8.06 13.53 6.10
CA THR A 65 -9.37 13.69 5.47
C THR A 65 -9.63 12.55 4.47
N LYS A 66 -10.87 12.43 3.98
CA LYS A 66 -11.22 11.45 2.94
C LYS A 66 -10.81 11.90 1.55
N ASP A 67 -10.95 13.18 1.29
CA ASP A 67 -10.76 13.80 -0.02
C ASP A 67 -9.75 14.93 0.05
N PHE A 68 -9.15 15.28 -1.08
CA PHE A 68 -8.31 16.45 -1.19
C PHE A 68 -9.11 17.72 -0.91
N GLU A 69 -8.55 18.58 -0.08
CA GLU A 69 -9.03 19.95 0.06
C GLU A 69 -8.46 20.80 -1.09
N LYS A 70 -9.33 21.42 -1.86
CA LYS A 70 -8.88 22.34 -2.92
C LYS A 70 -8.33 23.62 -2.30
N LYS A 71 -7.00 23.79 -2.41
CA LYS A 71 -6.28 24.97 -1.90
C LYS A 71 -5.32 25.47 -2.97
N ASP A 72 -5.29 26.76 -3.22
CA ASP A 72 -4.37 27.37 -4.17
C ASP A 72 -2.92 27.17 -3.74
N GLY A 73 -2.07 26.79 -4.67
CA GLY A 73 -0.65 26.57 -4.46
C GLY A 73 -0.29 25.25 -3.74
N VAL A 74 -1.27 24.44 -3.36
CA VAL A 74 -1.05 23.13 -2.73
C VAL A 74 -1.07 22.06 -3.80
N ARG A 75 0.01 21.29 -3.90
CA ARG A 75 0.13 20.17 -4.85
C ARG A 75 -0.50 18.91 -4.26
N THR A 76 -1.18 18.14 -5.10
CA THR A 76 -1.82 16.89 -4.70
C THR A 76 -1.19 15.68 -5.39
N TYR A 77 -1.01 14.61 -4.62
CA TYR A 77 -0.45 13.35 -5.11
C TYR A 77 -1.30 12.18 -4.65
N ASN A 78 -1.49 11.21 -5.53
CA ASN A 78 -1.97 9.88 -5.16
C ASN A 78 -0.77 8.95 -5.02
N TRP A 79 -0.64 8.28 -3.90
CA TRP A 79 0.47 7.38 -3.60
C TRP A 79 -0.04 6.01 -3.19
N TYR A 80 0.14 5.04 -4.06
CA TYR A 80 -0.17 3.64 -3.83
C TYR A 80 1.10 2.91 -3.41
N ALA A 81 1.11 2.35 -2.21
CA ALA A 81 2.30 1.72 -1.66
C ALA A 81 1.98 0.47 -0.84
N ASP A 82 2.94 -0.43 -0.84
CA ASP A 82 2.96 -1.62 -0.01
C ASP A 82 4.15 -1.52 0.95
N PRO A 83 3.95 -1.68 2.26
CA PRO A 83 5.01 -1.51 3.25
C PRO A 83 6.16 -2.54 3.14
N TYR A 84 5.97 -3.62 2.41
CA TYR A 84 7.00 -4.64 2.16
C TYR A 84 7.61 -4.59 0.75
N CYS A 85 7.15 -3.70 -0.11
CA CYS A 85 7.74 -3.54 -1.43
C CYS A 85 9.11 -2.83 -1.33
N PRO A 86 10.22 -3.43 -1.80
CA PRO A 86 11.54 -2.83 -1.70
C PRO A 86 11.64 -1.45 -2.37
N ASP A 87 10.97 -1.26 -3.51
CA ASP A 87 10.96 0.03 -4.20
C ASP A 87 10.13 1.07 -3.45
N CYS A 88 9.03 0.67 -2.77
CA CYS A 88 8.28 1.57 -1.89
C CYS A 88 9.15 2.06 -0.73
N ILE A 89 9.92 1.15 -0.11
CA ILE A 89 10.85 1.48 0.98
C ILE A 89 11.94 2.43 0.48
N ARG A 90 12.59 2.10 -0.64
CA ARG A 90 13.66 2.90 -1.24
C ARG A 90 13.20 4.33 -1.57
N ILE A 91 12.02 4.48 -2.15
CA ILE A 91 11.47 5.80 -2.45
C ILE A 91 11.12 6.55 -1.18
N HIS A 92 10.54 5.88 -0.21
CA HIS A 92 10.25 6.50 1.07
C HIS A 92 11.53 7.00 1.75
N GLU A 93 12.57 6.18 1.84
CA GLU A 93 13.87 6.57 2.41
C GLU A 93 14.45 7.83 1.75
N ALA A 94 14.31 7.94 0.43
CA ALA A 94 14.83 9.07 -0.32
C ALA A 94 13.97 10.34 -0.25
N THR A 95 12.68 10.23 0.10
CA THR A 95 11.73 11.34 -0.01
C THR A 95 11.10 11.76 1.32
N HIS A 96 11.23 10.97 2.38
CA HIS A 96 10.46 11.16 3.61
C HIS A 96 10.68 12.53 4.29
N GLU A 97 11.92 13.04 4.32
CA GLU A 97 12.21 14.35 4.92
C GLU A 97 11.53 15.47 4.16
N TYR A 98 11.59 15.43 2.82
CA TYR A 98 10.91 16.41 1.98
C TYR A 98 9.39 16.35 2.17
N ILE A 99 8.81 15.14 2.17
CA ILE A 99 7.37 14.94 2.35
C ILE A 99 6.94 15.41 3.73
N GLU A 100 7.66 15.05 4.79
CA GLU A 100 7.35 15.49 6.16
C GLU A 100 7.33 17.02 6.27
N GLN A 101 8.35 17.69 5.73
CA GLN A 101 8.42 19.14 5.72
C GLN A 101 7.27 19.76 4.91
N SER A 102 6.99 19.21 3.73
CA SER A 102 5.96 19.72 2.83
C SER A 102 4.53 19.49 3.35
N LEU A 103 4.32 18.42 4.13
CA LEU A 103 3.06 18.21 4.86
C LEU A 103 2.92 19.24 5.98
N LYS A 104 3.99 19.52 6.74
CA LYS A 104 3.98 20.51 7.84
C LYS A 104 3.71 21.93 7.37
N ASP A 105 4.33 22.34 6.27
CA ASP A 105 4.12 23.69 5.71
C ASP A 105 2.85 23.79 4.85
N GLY A 106 2.19 22.67 4.60
CA GLY A 106 0.94 22.59 3.84
C GLY A 106 1.09 22.77 2.33
N SER A 107 2.31 22.64 1.79
CA SER A 107 2.56 22.78 0.35
C SER A 107 2.14 21.55 -0.47
N ILE A 108 1.88 20.43 0.19
CA ILE A 108 1.39 19.21 -0.45
C ILE A 108 0.24 18.57 0.33
N GLN A 109 -0.56 17.80 -0.40
CA GLN A 109 -1.49 16.79 0.14
C GLN A 109 -1.24 15.46 -0.56
N ILE A 110 -1.32 14.36 0.19
CA ILE A 110 -1.10 13.02 -0.35
C ILE A 110 -2.30 12.15 -0.04
N MET A 111 -3.04 11.71 -1.06
CA MET A 111 -3.97 10.59 -0.95
C MET A 111 -3.13 9.31 -0.88
N PHE A 112 -3.00 8.77 0.30
CA PHE A 112 -2.26 7.53 0.52
C PHE A 112 -3.19 6.33 0.38
N HIS A 113 -2.78 5.37 -0.44
CA HIS A 113 -3.48 4.12 -0.69
C HIS A 113 -2.61 2.96 -0.19
N PRO A 114 -2.78 2.52 1.06
CA PRO A 114 -2.06 1.36 1.56
C PRO A 114 -2.55 0.10 0.86
N LEU A 115 -1.62 -0.74 0.41
CA LEU A 115 -1.92 -1.93 -0.35
C LEU A 115 -1.21 -3.17 0.21
N ASN A 116 -1.73 -4.33 -0.16
CA ASN A 116 -1.12 -5.63 0.04
C ASN A 116 -0.76 -6.22 -1.35
N PHE A 117 0.42 -5.88 -1.86
CA PHE A 117 0.84 -6.21 -3.23
C PHE A 117 1.97 -7.23 -3.28
N THR A 118 2.83 -7.23 -2.26
CA THR A 118 3.90 -8.22 -2.12
C THR A 118 3.31 -9.59 -1.84
N SER A 119 3.55 -10.52 -2.77
CA SER A 119 2.98 -11.86 -2.72
C SER A 119 3.80 -12.82 -1.85
N HIS A 120 3.14 -13.80 -1.30
CA HIS A 120 3.58 -15.05 -0.71
C HIS A 120 3.95 -15.02 0.77
N LYS A 121 5.20 -14.90 1.18
CA LYS A 121 5.58 -15.04 2.61
C LYS A 121 5.45 -13.75 3.42
N SER A 122 5.50 -12.61 2.76
CA SER A 122 5.33 -11.29 3.39
C SER A 122 3.93 -10.70 3.20
N GLY A 123 3.06 -11.38 2.44
CA GLY A 123 1.72 -10.84 2.10
C GLY A 123 0.81 -10.65 3.30
N GLU A 124 0.89 -11.52 4.30
CA GLU A 124 0.12 -11.38 5.54
C GLU A 124 0.63 -10.20 6.37
N TYR A 125 1.94 -10.04 6.49
CA TYR A 125 2.53 -8.92 7.22
C TYR A 125 2.28 -7.58 6.53
N SER A 126 2.38 -7.54 5.20
CA SER A 126 2.01 -6.36 4.42
C SER A 126 0.56 -5.95 4.67
N LEU A 127 -0.36 -6.92 4.65
CA LEU A 127 -1.78 -6.68 4.93
C LEU A 127 -2.00 -6.10 6.33
N THR A 128 -1.43 -6.74 7.34
CA THR A 128 -1.56 -6.31 8.74
C THR A 128 -0.98 -4.91 8.94
N ILE A 129 0.22 -4.62 8.42
CA ILE A 129 0.82 -3.29 8.55
C ILE A 129 -0.02 -2.22 7.82
N SER A 130 -0.47 -2.50 6.60
CA SER A 130 -1.32 -1.58 5.84
C SER A 130 -2.64 -1.32 6.56
N ALA A 131 -3.22 -2.34 7.19
CA ALA A 131 -4.42 -2.21 8.00
C ALA A 131 -4.19 -1.35 9.26
N TRP A 132 -3.05 -1.51 9.93
CA TRP A 132 -2.68 -0.65 11.06
C TRP A 132 -2.48 0.81 10.64
N VAL A 133 -1.83 1.07 9.50
CA VAL A 133 -1.69 2.43 8.94
C VAL A 133 -3.06 3.07 8.73
N SER A 134 -3.97 2.37 8.05
CA SER A 134 -5.35 2.86 7.82
C SER A 134 -6.12 3.04 9.13
N GLY A 135 -6.00 2.09 10.04
CA GLY A 135 -6.69 2.14 11.33
C GLY A 135 -6.23 3.33 12.19
N LEU A 136 -4.92 3.58 12.27
CA LEU A 136 -4.39 4.74 12.99
C LEU A 136 -4.79 6.06 12.33
N ALA A 137 -4.86 6.11 11.00
CA ALA A 137 -5.38 7.26 10.27
C ALA A 137 -6.86 7.53 10.61
N ASP A 138 -7.67 6.48 10.67
CA ASP A 138 -9.11 6.58 10.97
C ASP A 138 -9.40 7.07 12.40
N VAL A 139 -8.63 6.59 13.39
CA VAL A 139 -8.92 6.89 14.80
C VAL A 139 -8.25 8.17 15.31
N SER A 140 -7.04 8.49 14.82
CA SER A 140 -6.26 9.63 15.31
C SER A 140 -6.56 10.92 14.57
N GLN A 141 -6.77 10.84 13.24
CA GLN A 141 -6.89 12.00 12.34
C GLN A 141 -5.68 12.96 12.39
N ASP A 142 -4.57 12.53 12.97
CA ASP A 142 -3.33 13.29 13.10
C ASP A 142 -2.34 12.86 11.99
N SER A 143 -2.24 13.68 10.96
CA SER A 143 -1.41 13.43 9.78
C SER A 143 0.07 13.26 10.12
N GLU A 144 0.59 14.07 11.05
CA GLU A 144 2.00 14.01 11.43
C GLU A 144 2.34 12.69 12.15
N LYS A 145 1.49 12.28 13.09
CA LYS A 145 1.70 10.99 13.80
C LYS A 145 1.61 9.81 12.86
N VAL A 146 0.60 9.81 11.97
CA VAL A 146 0.43 8.70 11.01
C VAL A 146 1.60 8.64 10.05
N TYR A 147 2.07 9.77 9.53
CA TYR A 147 3.25 9.79 8.64
C TYR A 147 4.53 9.33 9.36
N LYS A 148 4.76 9.76 10.60
CA LYS A 148 5.86 9.27 11.44
C LYS A 148 5.78 7.76 11.70
N PHE A 149 4.57 7.24 11.92
CA PHE A 149 4.35 5.81 12.08
C PHE A 149 4.73 5.06 10.80
N MET A 150 4.27 5.52 9.64
CA MET A 150 4.63 4.95 8.34
C MET A 150 6.14 4.94 8.15
N THR A 151 6.82 6.07 8.40
CA THR A 151 8.28 6.18 8.30
C THR A 151 8.98 5.16 9.20
N LYS A 152 8.54 5.03 10.43
CA LYS A 152 9.17 4.12 11.39
C LYS A 152 8.94 2.66 11.03
N ILE A 153 7.77 2.31 10.52
CA ILE A 153 7.48 0.96 10.01
C ILE A 153 8.36 0.64 8.80
N TRP A 154 8.47 1.52 7.82
CA TRP A 154 9.28 1.30 6.63
C TRP A 154 10.76 1.17 6.95
N ASN A 155 11.30 2.03 7.82
CA ASN A 155 12.68 1.93 8.29
C ASN A 155 12.97 0.62 9.05
N ASN A 156 11.95 -0.01 9.64
CA ASN A 156 12.09 -1.32 10.29
C ASN A 156 11.85 -2.48 9.32
N ALA A 157 11.09 -2.29 8.24
CA ALA A 157 10.84 -3.33 7.24
C ALA A 157 12.09 -3.73 6.45
N THR A 158 13.07 -2.82 6.31
CA THR A 158 14.38 -3.09 5.70
C THR A 158 15.28 -3.95 6.58
N LYS A 159 15.05 -3.97 7.88
CA LYS A 159 15.86 -4.73 8.84
C LYS A 159 15.36 -6.17 8.90
N GLU A 160 16.30 -7.10 9.00
CA GLU A 160 16.06 -8.55 9.10
C GLU A 160 15.05 -8.94 10.21
N ASP A 161 14.84 -8.03 11.15
CA ASP A 161 13.93 -8.14 12.29
C ASP A 161 12.46 -8.44 11.95
N LEU A 162 11.97 -8.02 10.79
CA LEU A 162 10.58 -8.28 10.38
C LEU A 162 10.41 -9.60 9.60
N LYS A 163 11.50 -10.17 9.07
CA LYS A 163 11.43 -11.39 8.24
C LYS A 163 11.19 -12.67 9.05
N ASN A 164 11.47 -12.64 10.34
CA ASN A 164 11.44 -13.81 11.23
C ASN A 164 10.38 -13.69 12.34
N LEU A 165 9.46 -12.73 12.24
CA LEU A 165 8.42 -12.53 13.23
C LEU A 165 7.31 -13.58 13.10
N THR A 166 6.73 -13.95 14.23
CA THR A 166 5.39 -14.56 14.28
C THR A 166 4.34 -13.46 14.22
N ASP A 167 3.08 -13.78 13.90
CA ASP A 167 1.99 -12.81 13.86
C ASP A 167 1.84 -12.03 15.17
N VAL A 168 1.96 -12.72 16.30
CA VAL A 168 1.90 -12.11 17.64
C VAL A 168 3.05 -11.11 17.84
N SER A 169 4.28 -11.49 17.46
CA SER A 169 5.44 -10.61 17.62
C SER A 169 5.41 -9.41 16.67
N LEU A 170 4.76 -9.54 15.49
CA LEU A 170 4.54 -8.43 14.58
C LEU A 170 3.57 -7.40 15.19
N GLU A 171 2.43 -7.86 15.71
CA GLU A 171 1.45 -6.98 16.33
C GLU A 171 2.02 -6.26 17.56
N GLU A 172 2.74 -6.96 18.42
CA GLU A 172 3.44 -6.35 19.57
C GLU A 172 4.42 -5.25 19.12
N LYS A 173 5.19 -5.50 18.06
CA LYS A 173 6.14 -4.52 17.52
C LYS A 173 5.42 -3.30 16.96
N ILE A 174 4.33 -3.50 16.21
CA ILE A 174 3.49 -2.43 15.67
C ILE A 174 2.92 -1.58 16.81
N VAL A 175 2.37 -2.19 17.83
CA VAL A 175 1.81 -1.53 19.01
C VAL A 175 2.89 -0.71 19.74
N ASN A 176 4.09 -1.27 19.91
CA ASN A 176 5.20 -0.56 20.54
C ASN A 176 5.59 0.68 19.73
N ILE A 177 5.69 0.57 18.40
CA ILE A 177 5.98 1.71 17.52
C ILE A 177 4.89 2.78 17.64
N ALA A 178 3.62 2.37 17.62
CA ALA A 178 2.51 3.32 17.77
C ALA A 178 2.57 4.07 19.12
N ASN A 179 2.85 3.35 20.22
CA ASN A 179 3.01 3.96 21.55
C ASN A 179 4.20 4.92 21.61
N GLU A 180 5.36 4.57 21.00
CA GLU A 180 6.54 5.44 20.95
C GLU A 180 6.29 6.75 20.19
N ILE A 181 5.43 6.73 19.17
CA ILE A 181 5.05 7.91 18.40
C ILE A 181 4.05 8.79 19.17
N GLY A 182 3.38 8.22 20.17
CA GLY A 182 2.45 8.95 21.03
C GLY A 182 0.98 8.75 20.67
N PHE A 183 0.63 7.65 20.00
CA PHE A 183 -0.75 7.22 19.93
C PHE A 183 -1.21 6.76 21.32
N SER A 184 -2.42 7.16 21.71
CA SER A 184 -2.99 6.78 23.00
C SER A 184 -3.35 5.29 23.03
N LYS A 185 -3.36 4.70 24.22
CA LYS A 185 -3.83 3.30 24.41
C LYS A 185 -5.24 3.08 23.88
N LYS A 186 -6.08 4.12 23.91
CA LYS A 186 -7.45 4.06 23.38
C LYS A 186 -7.44 3.94 21.87
N GLU A 187 -6.64 4.74 21.16
CA GLU A 187 -6.50 4.69 19.70
C GLU A 187 -5.96 3.33 19.25
N VAL A 188 -4.87 2.88 19.87
CA VAL A 188 -4.26 1.57 19.59
C VAL A 188 -5.27 0.44 19.79
N LYS A 189 -6.02 0.46 20.90
CA LYS A 189 -7.06 -0.55 21.16
C LYS A 189 -8.19 -0.50 20.14
N GLN A 190 -8.63 0.68 19.73
CA GLN A 190 -9.69 0.82 18.72
C GLN A 190 -9.26 0.23 17.37
N VAL A 191 -7.99 0.40 16.98
CA VAL A 191 -7.46 -0.22 15.76
C VAL A 191 -7.40 -1.73 15.90
N SER A 192 -6.83 -2.25 17.00
CA SER A 192 -6.74 -3.70 17.25
C SER A 192 -8.12 -4.37 17.26
N ASP A 193 -9.11 -3.77 17.92
CA ASP A 193 -10.49 -4.28 17.98
C ASP A 193 -11.17 -4.34 16.60
N ASN A 194 -10.77 -3.49 15.64
CA ASN A 194 -11.34 -3.45 14.28
C ASN A 194 -10.36 -3.85 13.17
N LEU A 195 -9.22 -4.44 13.51
CA LEU A 195 -8.13 -4.74 12.58
C LEU A 195 -8.61 -5.55 11.37
N LYS A 196 -9.45 -6.56 11.59
CA LYS A 196 -10.03 -7.38 10.52
C LYS A 196 -10.89 -6.58 9.53
N GLY A 197 -11.51 -5.51 9.99
CA GLY A 197 -12.25 -4.58 9.14
C GLY A 197 -11.31 -3.82 8.19
N TYR A 198 -10.21 -3.32 8.71
CA TYR A 198 -9.19 -2.64 7.90
C TYR A 198 -8.47 -3.61 6.94
N GLU A 199 -8.11 -4.81 7.42
CA GLU A 199 -7.53 -5.86 6.56
C GLU A 199 -8.45 -6.20 5.37
N PHE A 200 -9.76 -6.31 5.62
CA PHE A 200 -10.73 -6.55 4.55
C PHE A 200 -10.73 -5.42 3.53
N ALA A 201 -10.79 -4.17 3.98
CA ALA A 201 -10.77 -2.99 3.10
C ALA A 201 -9.51 -2.98 2.21
N ILE A 202 -8.33 -3.14 2.82
CA ILE A 202 -7.04 -3.15 2.11
C ILE A 202 -6.95 -4.31 1.10
N ASN A 203 -7.41 -5.50 1.49
CA ASN A 203 -7.37 -6.65 0.59
C ASN A 203 -8.30 -6.45 -0.61
N GLN A 204 -9.50 -5.92 -0.39
CA GLN A 204 -10.44 -5.59 -1.49
C GLN A 204 -9.87 -4.50 -2.40
N ALA A 205 -9.28 -3.45 -1.84
CA ALA A 205 -8.60 -2.40 -2.61
C ALA A 205 -7.49 -2.99 -3.48
N SER A 206 -6.62 -3.83 -2.91
CA SER A 206 -5.48 -4.46 -3.60
C SER A 206 -5.92 -5.38 -4.74
N VAL A 207 -7.05 -6.07 -4.61
CA VAL A 207 -7.63 -6.90 -5.69
C VAL A 207 -8.24 -6.03 -6.78
N ASN A 208 -8.99 -5.00 -6.39
CA ASN A 208 -9.75 -4.17 -7.33
C ASN A 208 -8.83 -3.27 -8.16
N ILE A 209 -7.77 -2.71 -7.56
CA ILE A 209 -6.89 -1.75 -8.22
C ILE A 209 -6.21 -2.34 -9.45
N ARG A 210 -5.87 -3.62 -9.43
CA ARG A 210 -5.26 -4.35 -10.56
C ARG A 210 -6.16 -4.40 -11.79
N ARG A 211 -7.47 -4.18 -11.61
CA ARG A 211 -8.50 -4.26 -12.66
C ARG A 211 -8.92 -2.89 -13.19
N MET A 212 -8.44 -1.81 -12.58
CA MET A 212 -8.83 -0.46 -12.97
C MET A 212 -8.10 0.01 -14.21
N ASP A 213 -8.85 0.30 -15.28
CA ASP A 213 -8.29 0.74 -16.56
C ASP A 213 -7.54 2.07 -16.47
N LYS A 214 -7.89 2.96 -15.54
CA LYS A 214 -7.20 4.23 -15.33
C LYS A 214 -5.69 4.10 -15.14
N PHE A 215 -5.22 3.00 -14.52
CA PHE A 215 -3.79 2.79 -14.31
C PHE A 215 -3.06 2.36 -15.57
N LYS A 216 -3.76 1.76 -16.54
CA LYS A 216 -3.18 1.42 -17.84
C LYS A 216 -2.80 2.67 -18.62
N GLU A 217 -3.61 3.74 -18.49
CA GLU A 217 -3.33 5.03 -19.16
C GLU A 217 -2.20 5.80 -18.48
N LEU A 218 -2.18 5.78 -17.14
CA LEU A 218 -1.19 6.50 -16.34
C LEU A 218 0.17 5.78 -16.24
N SER A 219 0.21 4.46 -16.46
CA SER A 219 1.43 3.67 -16.26
C SER A 219 2.52 4.05 -17.26
N PRO A 220 3.73 4.36 -16.80
CA PRO A 220 4.90 4.59 -17.66
C PRO A 220 5.43 3.28 -18.28
N LYS A 221 5.03 2.12 -17.76
CA LYS A 221 5.47 0.81 -18.28
C LYS A 221 4.91 0.51 -19.66
N LYS A 222 5.70 -0.18 -20.48
CA LYS A 222 5.30 -0.56 -21.85
C LYS A 222 4.09 -1.50 -21.88
N ASP A 223 3.99 -2.40 -20.91
CA ASP A 223 2.89 -3.37 -20.77
C ASP A 223 1.65 -2.78 -20.08
N LYS A 224 1.74 -1.49 -19.68
CA LYS A 224 0.66 -0.78 -18.99
C LYS A 224 0.21 -1.48 -17.70
N SER A 225 1.09 -2.25 -17.06
CA SER A 225 0.79 -2.91 -15.79
C SER A 225 0.74 -1.92 -14.63
N PHE A 226 -0.08 -2.24 -13.63
CA PHE A 226 -0.02 -1.57 -12.34
C PHE A 226 1.15 -2.13 -11.52
N PHE A 227 1.85 -1.25 -10.83
CA PHE A 227 2.99 -1.59 -9.97
C PHE A 227 2.94 -0.74 -8.69
N VAL A 228 3.74 -1.06 -7.72
CA VAL A 228 3.96 -0.24 -6.53
C VAL A 228 5.46 0.02 -6.35
N PRO A 229 5.86 1.20 -5.89
CA PRO A 229 5.02 2.37 -5.61
C PRO A 229 4.47 3.00 -6.89
N PHE A 230 3.19 3.37 -6.88
CA PHE A 230 2.57 4.10 -7.99
C PHE A 230 2.19 5.49 -7.49
N ILE A 231 2.87 6.51 -7.99
CA ILE A 231 2.68 7.89 -7.56
C ILE A 231 2.32 8.73 -8.78
N TYR A 232 1.25 9.50 -8.70
CA TYR A 232 0.90 10.47 -9.73
C TYR A 232 0.30 11.73 -9.12
N GLY A 233 0.60 12.87 -9.74
CA GLY A 233 0.09 14.17 -9.34
C GLY A 233 -1.08 14.65 -10.21
N GLU A 234 -1.44 15.91 -10.07
CA GLU A 234 -2.53 16.57 -10.81
C GLU A 234 -2.32 16.58 -12.34
N ASN A 235 -1.08 16.54 -12.80
CA ASN A 235 -0.74 16.46 -14.21
C ASN A 235 -1.08 15.13 -14.88
N GLY A 236 -1.59 14.16 -14.11
CA GLY A 236 -1.98 12.83 -14.58
C GLY A 236 -0.82 11.94 -15.06
N LYS A 237 0.44 12.34 -14.79
CA LYS A 237 1.60 11.51 -15.10
C LYS A 237 2.05 10.75 -13.85
N ALA A 238 2.21 9.44 -13.98
CA ALA A 238 2.80 8.65 -12.93
C ALA A 238 4.33 8.82 -12.92
N LEU A 239 4.89 8.88 -11.73
CA LEU A 239 6.33 8.82 -11.52
C LEU A 239 6.81 7.38 -11.75
N ASP A 240 8.00 7.22 -12.29
CA ASP A 240 8.61 5.89 -12.45
C ASP A 240 9.18 5.43 -11.11
N GLY A 241 8.34 4.75 -10.33
CA GLY A 241 8.70 4.24 -9.01
C GLY A 241 9.80 3.17 -9.00
N GLU A 242 10.14 2.61 -10.16
CA GLU A 242 11.24 1.67 -10.32
C GLU A 242 12.53 2.37 -10.78
N SER A 243 12.49 3.67 -11.10
CA SER A 243 13.67 4.42 -11.53
C SER A 243 14.75 4.45 -10.45
N GLU A 244 15.99 4.20 -10.86
CA GLU A 244 17.16 4.42 -10.01
C GLU A 244 17.53 5.91 -9.87
N LYS A 245 16.96 6.76 -10.74
CA LYS A 245 17.20 8.20 -10.75
C LYS A 245 16.19 8.95 -9.89
N ILE A 246 16.22 8.70 -8.59
CA ILE A 246 15.26 9.26 -7.64
C ILE A 246 15.18 10.80 -7.71
N ASP A 247 16.33 11.46 -7.82
CA ASP A 247 16.38 12.93 -7.81
C ASP A 247 15.67 13.56 -9.03
N SER A 248 15.86 12.99 -10.24
CA SER A 248 15.24 13.54 -11.46
C SER A 248 13.82 13.05 -11.68
N ASP A 249 13.55 11.78 -11.40
CA ASP A 249 12.32 11.12 -11.85
C ASP A 249 11.24 11.11 -10.76
N ILE A 250 11.62 11.29 -9.50
CA ILE A 250 10.69 11.26 -8.36
C ILE A 250 10.77 12.53 -7.54
N LEU A 251 11.92 12.85 -6.97
CA LEU A 251 12.07 13.97 -6.05
C LEU A 251 11.92 15.33 -6.78
N GLY A 252 12.48 15.46 -7.99
CA GLY A 252 12.29 16.63 -8.82
C GLY A 252 10.83 16.92 -9.14
N PRO A 253 10.05 15.97 -9.68
CA PRO A 253 8.62 16.13 -9.87
C PRO A 253 7.84 16.40 -8.59
N LEU A 254 8.16 15.73 -7.48
CA LEU A 254 7.54 16.00 -6.18
C LEU A 254 7.80 17.44 -5.70
N LYS A 255 8.98 17.98 -5.94
CA LYS A 255 9.34 19.35 -5.62
C LYS A 255 8.76 20.36 -6.62
N GLY A 256 8.15 19.91 -7.70
CA GLY A 256 7.72 20.79 -8.80
C GLY A 256 8.87 21.39 -9.60
N LEU A 257 10.05 20.79 -9.51
CA LEU A 257 11.25 21.18 -10.24
C LEU A 257 11.27 20.54 -11.64
N VAL A 258 10.13 20.32 -12.26
CA VAL A 258 10.08 19.97 -13.66
C VAL A 258 10.64 21.18 -14.41
N PRO A 259 11.72 21.05 -15.20
CA PRO A 259 12.18 22.14 -16.04
C PRO A 259 10.99 22.63 -16.87
N CYS A 260 10.74 23.91 -16.88
CA CYS A 260 9.75 24.50 -17.75
C CYS A 260 10.13 24.03 -19.16
N SER A 261 9.31 23.14 -19.75
CA SER A 261 9.43 22.86 -21.17
C SER A 261 9.26 24.21 -21.89
N GLU A 262 10.00 24.45 -22.93
CA GLU A 262 10.17 25.72 -23.70
C GLU A 262 8.91 26.57 -24.02
N SER A 263 7.77 26.23 -23.45
CA SER A 263 6.48 26.91 -23.57
C SER A 263 6.15 27.89 -22.44
N CYS A 264 7.08 28.19 -21.53
CA CYS A 264 6.94 29.23 -20.51
C CYS A 264 7.56 30.54 -20.91
N HIS A 265 7.25 31.06 -22.13
CA HIS A 265 7.54 32.43 -22.55
C HIS A 265 6.25 33.13 -22.92
#